data_227206dc501e70acaaa0189a1bf544b2
#
_entry.id   227206dc501e70acaaa0189a1bf544b2
#
_cell.length_a   1.000
_cell.length_b   1.000
_cell.length_c   1.000
_cell.angle_alpha   90.00
_cell.angle_beta   90.00
_cell.angle_gamma   90.00
#
_symmetry.space_group_name_H-M   'P 1'
#
loop_
_entity.id
_entity.type
_entity.pdbx_description
1 polymer ?
#
loop_
_entity_poly.entity_id
_entity_poly.type
_entity_poly.pdbx_seq_one_letter_code
_entity_poly.pdbx_strand_id
1 'polypeptide(L)'
;MRFPSREQVESVRKQYPVGTRVVLVRMEDPQAPPEGTKGTVIGVDDTGSIMVDWDNGSGLNVVYGEDLVRKICPVCSGPLTEHPALSRRDHKTLICPDCGTREALADFGMDIEDQEGFIAAMHRLSDEKDSK
;
A
#
# COMPACT_ATOMS: atom_id res chain seq x y z
N MET A 1 11.11 22.01 17.21
CA MET A 1 10.39 21.07 16.33
C MET A 1 9.35 21.83 15.53
N ARG A 2 9.43 21.75 14.23
CA ARG A 2 8.44 22.40 13.37
C ARG A 2 7.27 21.46 13.11
N PHE A 3 6.08 21.93 13.37
CA PHE A 3 4.89 21.21 12.94
C PHE A 3 4.73 21.35 11.44
N PRO A 4 4.29 20.31 10.73
CA PRO A 4 4.04 20.41 9.30
C PRO A 4 2.92 21.42 9.03
N SER A 5 2.96 22.04 7.87
CA SER A 5 1.91 22.94 7.45
C SER A 5 0.60 22.17 7.22
N ARG A 6 -0.53 22.89 7.25
CA ARG A 6 -1.82 22.29 6.96
C ARG A 6 -1.85 21.59 5.61
N GLU A 7 -1.16 22.17 4.62
CA GLU A 7 -1.04 21.60 3.28
C GLU A 7 -0.28 20.28 3.29
N GLN A 8 0.78 20.18 4.10
CA GLN A 8 1.53 18.94 4.27
C GLN A 8 0.68 17.85 4.92
N VAL A 9 -0.08 18.20 5.95
CA VAL A 9 -0.97 17.25 6.63
C VAL A 9 -2.02 16.73 5.66
N GLU A 10 -2.62 17.60 4.86
CA GLU A 10 -3.61 17.19 3.86
C GLU A 10 -2.99 16.32 2.77
N SER A 11 -1.76 16.63 2.36
CA SER A 11 -1.02 15.82 1.40
C SER A 11 -0.77 14.40 1.93
N VAL A 12 -0.37 14.29 3.21
CA VAL A 12 -0.16 12.99 3.85
C VAL A 12 -1.48 12.21 3.92
N ARG A 13 -2.58 12.87 4.27
CA ARG A 13 -3.90 12.24 4.31
C ARG A 13 -4.32 11.68 2.94
N LYS A 14 -3.98 12.39 1.87
CA LYS A 14 -4.27 11.91 0.51
C LYS A 14 -3.40 10.72 0.11
N GLN A 15 -2.14 10.72 0.55
CA GLN A 15 -1.21 9.62 0.26
C GLN A 15 -1.54 8.35 1.05
N TYR A 16 -2.06 8.51 2.27
CA TYR A 16 -2.34 7.41 3.19
C TYR A 16 -3.79 7.44 3.67
N PRO A 17 -4.75 7.18 2.78
CA PRO A 17 -6.16 7.14 3.20
C PRO A 17 -6.42 5.98 4.17
N VAL A 18 -7.45 6.13 4.99
CA VAL A 18 -7.87 5.09 5.94
C VAL A 18 -8.08 3.77 5.21
N GLY A 19 -7.53 2.70 5.77
CA GLY A 19 -7.59 1.36 5.16
C GLY A 19 -6.38 1.00 4.31
N THR A 20 -5.43 1.95 4.10
CA THR A 20 -4.20 1.67 3.36
C THR A 20 -3.37 0.65 4.13
N ARG A 21 -2.93 -0.40 3.45
CA ARG A 21 -1.98 -1.38 4.04
C ARG A 21 -0.56 -0.88 3.85
N VAL A 22 0.22 -0.97 4.91
CA VAL A 22 1.62 -0.53 4.90
C VAL A 22 2.51 -1.59 5.55
N VAL A 23 3.79 -1.52 5.24
CA VAL A 23 4.82 -2.33 5.89
C VAL A 23 5.86 -1.38 6.46
N LEU A 24 6.30 -1.65 7.70
CA LEU A 24 7.33 -0.85 8.35
C LEU A 24 8.69 -1.13 7.72
N VAL A 25 9.34 -0.07 7.22
CA VAL A 25 10.68 -0.16 6.66
C VAL A 25 11.72 0.26 7.71
N ARG A 26 11.46 1.37 8.40
CA ARG A 26 12.40 1.90 9.41
C ARG A 26 11.67 2.76 10.44
N MET A 27 11.96 2.54 11.69
CA MET A 27 11.50 3.37 12.81
C MET A 27 12.52 3.32 13.93
N GLU A 28 13.09 4.46 14.29
CA GLU A 28 14.11 4.57 15.34
C GLU A 28 13.44 4.87 16.70
N ASP A 29 12.70 3.92 17.22
CA ASP A 29 12.03 4.03 18.50
C ASP A 29 12.22 2.72 19.26
N PRO A 30 12.60 2.77 20.56
CA PRO A 30 12.78 1.54 21.37
C PRO A 30 11.52 0.67 21.44
N GLN A 31 10.35 1.27 21.25
CA GLN A 31 9.06 0.56 21.27
C GLN A 31 8.53 0.23 19.88
N ALA A 32 9.31 0.51 18.84
CA ALA A 32 8.90 0.26 17.47
C ALA A 32 8.64 -1.22 17.21
N PRO A 33 7.63 -1.56 16.40
CA PRO A 33 7.49 -2.94 15.93
C PRO A 33 8.70 -3.32 15.07
N PRO A 34 9.00 -4.61 14.92
CA PRO A 34 10.11 -5.04 14.07
C PRO A 34 9.92 -4.57 12.61
N GLU A 35 11.03 -4.31 11.93
CA GLU A 35 11.00 -4.02 10.50
C GLU A 35 10.29 -5.16 9.76
N GLY A 36 9.47 -4.80 8.78
CA GLY A 36 8.66 -5.77 8.05
C GLY A 36 7.29 -6.03 8.67
N THR A 37 6.99 -5.42 9.83
CA THR A 37 5.65 -5.52 10.42
C THR A 37 4.65 -4.79 9.53
N LYS A 38 3.53 -5.43 9.25
CA LYS A 38 2.45 -4.87 8.45
C LYS A 38 1.41 -4.21 9.35
N GLY A 39 0.72 -3.23 8.80
CA GLY A 39 -0.34 -2.54 9.53
C GLY A 39 -1.35 -1.89 8.59
N THR A 40 -2.39 -1.33 9.18
CA THR A 40 -3.45 -0.65 8.44
C THR A 40 -3.55 0.79 8.92
N VAL A 41 -3.56 1.73 7.98
CA VAL A 41 -3.72 3.15 8.31
C VAL A 41 -5.14 3.36 8.82
N ILE A 42 -5.26 3.99 10.01
CA ILE A 42 -6.56 4.32 10.60
C ILE A 42 -6.84 5.82 10.55
N GLY A 43 -5.87 6.60 10.14
CA GLY A 43 -6.03 8.06 9.97
C GLY A 43 -4.70 8.76 9.94
N VAL A 44 -4.76 10.08 9.81
CA VAL A 44 -3.60 10.97 9.93
C VAL A 44 -4.02 12.09 10.89
N ASP A 45 -3.22 12.33 11.93
CA ASP A 45 -3.56 13.36 12.91
C ASP A 45 -3.17 14.77 12.41
N ASP A 46 -3.48 15.78 13.22
CA ASP A 46 -3.23 17.17 12.85
C ASP A 46 -1.73 17.53 12.81
N THR A 47 -0.87 16.69 13.37
CA THR A 47 0.58 16.88 13.30
C THR A 47 1.20 16.20 12.08
N GLY A 48 0.39 15.55 11.24
CA GLY A 48 0.87 14.84 10.07
C GLY A 48 1.38 13.44 10.36
N SER A 49 1.20 12.95 11.60
CA SER A 49 1.58 11.58 11.93
C SER A 49 0.53 10.60 11.40
N ILE A 50 1.00 9.53 10.79
CA ILE A 50 0.15 8.48 10.25
C ILE A 50 -0.20 7.52 11.38
N MET A 51 -1.47 7.45 11.73
CA MET A 51 -1.94 6.52 12.76
C MET A 51 -2.12 5.15 12.13
N VAL A 52 -1.39 4.15 12.64
CA VAL A 52 -1.37 2.80 12.11
C VAL A 52 -1.75 1.79 13.18
N ASP A 53 -2.65 0.91 12.85
CA ASP A 53 -2.97 -0.26 13.65
C ASP A 53 -2.08 -1.40 13.14
N TRP A 54 -1.00 -1.69 13.88
CA TRP A 54 -0.03 -2.70 13.48
C TRP A 54 -0.56 -4.10 13.79
N ASP A 55 -0.32 -5.03 12.88
CA ASP A 55 -0.83 -6.40 13.00
C ASP A 55 -0.29 -7.14 14.23
N ASN A 56 0.86 -6.69 14.77
CA ASN A 56 1.43 -7.26 15.99
C ASN A 56 0.84 -6.68 17.30
N GLY A 57 -0.15 -5.80 17.18
CA GLY A 57 -0.78 -5.17 18.36
C GLY A 57 -0.18 -3.86 18.78
N SER A 58 0.91 -3.41 18.15
CA SER A 58 1.50 -2.10 18.44
C SER A 58 0.59 -0.99 17.94
N GLY A 59 0.55 0.13 18.69
CA GLY A 59 -0.23 1.31 18.31
C GLY A 59 0.62 2.54 18.01
N LEU A 60 1.91 2.36 17.73
CA LEU A 60 2.80 3.48 17.45
C LEU A 60 2.47 4.15 16.12
N ASN A 61 2.39 5.49 16.15
CA ASN A 61 2.16 6.27 14.95
C ASN A 61 3.47 6.44 14.16
N VAL A 62 3.34 6.61 12.85
CA VAL A 62 4.46 6.86 11.94
C VAL A 62 4.62 8.37 11.78
N VAL A 63 5.79 8.89 12.12
CA VAL A 63 6.09 10.31 11.92
C VAL A 63 6.59 10.51 10.49
N TYR A 64 5.80 11.22 9.68
CA TYR A 64 6.15 11.48 8.29
C TYR A 64 7.47 12.24 8.19
N GLY A 65 8.41 11.69 7.44
CA GLY A 65 9.74 12.27 7.27
C GLY A 65 10.80 11.73 8.21
N GLU A 66 10.42 11.14 9.35
CA GLU A 66 11.36 10.51 10.30
C GLU A 66 11.30 9.00 10.22
N ASP A 67 10.10 8.45 10.18
CA ASP A 67 9.88 7.01 10.06
C ASP A 67 9.55 6.67 8.62
N LEU A 68 9.87 5.47 8.19
CA LEU A 68 9.67 5.06 6.81
C LEU A 68 8.77 3.84 6.74
N VAL A 69 7.68 3.96 6.00
CA VAL A 69 6.77 2.87 5.67
C VAL A 69 6.55 2.82 4.17
N ARG A 70 6.17 1.66 3.66
CA ARG A 70 5.77 1.49 2.25
C ARG A 70 4.33 1.04 2.18
N LYS A 71 3.61 1.58 1.22
CA LYS A 71 2.26 1.08 0.91
C LYS A 71 2.39 -0.28 0.24
N ILE A 72 1.54 -1.22 0.65
CA ILE A 72 1.51 -2.56 0.08
C ILE A 72 0.10 -2.89 -0.37
N CYS A 73 0.01 -3.83 -1.31
CA CYS A 73 -1.27 -4.36 -1.75
C CYS A 73 -1.89 -5.20 -0.63
N PRO A 74 -3.14 -4.95 -0.22
CA PRO A 74 -3.77 -5.74 0.84
C PRO A 74 -4.08 -7.18 0.44
N VAL A 75 -4.04 -7.50 -0.85
CA VAL A 75 -4.33 -8.85 -1.34
C VAL A 75 -3.07 -9.71 -1.39
N CYS A 76 -1.99 -9.23 -2.01
CA CYS A 76 -0.77 -10.03 -2.19
C CYS A 76 0.40 -9.58 -1.32
N SER A 77 0.27 -8.47 -0.59
CA SER A 77 1.32 -7.86 0.22
C SER A 77 2.55 -7.40 -0.56
N GLY A 78 2.46 -7.37 -1.89
CA GLY A 78 3.50 -6.81 -2.74
C GLY A 78 3.50 -5.29 -2.74
N PRO A 79 4.50 -4.66 -3.35
CA PRO A 79 4.56 -3.19 -3.37
C PRO A 79 3.38 -2.62 -4.14
N LEU A 80 2.82 -1.53 -3.60
CA LEU A 80 1.75 -0.79 -4.26
C LEU A 80 2.38 0.30 -5.12
N THR A 81 2.10 0.29 -6.43
CA THR A 81 2.68 1.24 -7.38
C THR A 81 2.01 2.61 -7.29
N GLU A 82 2.55 3.60 -8.00
CA GLU A 82 1.98 4.95 -8.08
C GLU A 82 0.59 4.97 -8.72
N HIS A 83 0.27 3.97 -9.53
CA HIS A 83 -1.03 3.85 -10.18
C HIS A 83 -1.73 2.56 -9.75
N PRO A 84 -2.18 2.50 -8.48
CA PRO A 84 -2.85 1.31 -7.99
C PRO A 84 -4.21 1.11 -8.67
N ALA A 85 -4.65 -0.13 -8.72
CA ALA A 85 -5.99 -0.46 -9.20
C ALA A 85 -7.00 -0.36 -8.06
N LEU A 86 -8.26 -0.16 -8.40
CA LEU A 86 -9.33 -0.16 -7.42
C LEU A 86 -9.96 -1.55 -7.39
N SER A 87 -10.09 -2.12 -6.18
CA SER A 87 -10.70 -3.44 -6.04
C SER A 87 -12.15 -3.42 -6.52
N ARG A 88 -12.53 -4.43 -7.29
CA ARG A 88 -13.91 -4.57 -7.77
C ARG A 88 -14.87 -5.07 -6.70
N ARG A 89 -14.34 -5.57 -5.59
CA ARG A 89 -15.17 -6.13 -4.52
C ARG A 89 -15.90 -5.05 -3.73
N ASP A 90 -15.22 -3.94 -3.43
CA ASP A 90 -15.78 -2.86 -2.62
C ASP A 90 -15.72 -1.49 -3.30
N HIS A 91 -15.02 -1.37 -4.42
CA HIS A 91 -14.78 -0.13 -5.15
C HIS A 91 -14.09 0.96 -4.31
N LYS A 92 -13.39 0.58 -3.25
CA LYS A 92 -12.72 1.50 -2.33
C LYS A 92 -11.26 1.13 -2.08
N THR A 93 -10.96 -0.16 -1.92
CA THR A 93 -9.63 -0.63 -1.56
C THR A 93 -8.69 -0.49 -2.75
N LEU A 94 -7.53 0.12 -2.51
CA LEU A 94 -6.47 0.19 -3.51
C LEU A 94 -5.64 -1.09 -3.46
N ILE A 95 -5.47 -1.71 -4.60
CA ILE A 95 -4.71 -2.96 -4.76
C ILE A 95 -3.70 -2.77 -5.89
N CYS A 96 -2.71 -3.66 -5.98
CA CYS A 96 -1.75 -3.56 -7.08
C CYS A 96 -2.41 -3.90 -8.41
N PRO A 97 -1.85 -3.42 -9.53
CA PRO A 97 -2.44 -3.70 -10.84
C PRO A 97 -2.58 -5.18 -11.17
N ASP A 98 -1.65 -6.02 -10.70
CA ASP A 98 -1.73 -7.47 -10.90
C ASP A 98 -2.95 -8.07 -10.20
N CYS A 99 -3.21 -7.69 -8.96
CA CYS A 99 -4.39 -8.14 -8.23
C CYS A 99 -5.68 -7.62 -8.87
N GLY A 100 -5.66 -6.38 -9.37
CA GLY A 100 -6.79 -5.82 -10.11
C GLY A 100 -7.07 -6.62 -11.38
N THR A 101 -6.04 -7.01 -12.10
CA THR A 101 -6.15 -7.86 -13.29
C THR A 101 -6.72 -9.23 -12.93
N ARG A 102 -6.25 -9.83 -11.83
CA ARG A 102 -6.77 -11.12 -11.35
C ARG A 102 -8.25 -11.05 -11.02
N GLU A 103 -8.70 -10.00 -10.35
CA GLU A 103 -10.13 -9.82 -10.06
C GLU A 103 -10.95 -9.70 -11.35
N ALA A 104 -10.46 -8.94 -12.32
CA ALA A 104 -11.14 -8.78 -13.61
C ALA A 104 -11.22 -10.12 -14.36
N LEU A 105 -10.14 -10.90 -14.38
CA LEU A 105 -10.10 -12.19 -15.04
C LEU A 105 -11.00 -13.21 -14.36
N ALA A 106 -11.08 -13.15 -13.02
CA ALA A 106 -11.99 -14.01 -12.25
C ALA A 106 -13.45 -13.74 -12.61
N ASP A 107 -13.80 -12.46 -12.83
CA ASP A 107 -15.16 -12.08 -13.26
C ASP A 107 -15.51 -12.64 -14.64
N PHE A 108 -14.51 -12.89 -15.49
CA PHE A 108 -14.69 -13.57 -16.78
C PHE A 108 -14.72 -15.09 -16.67
N GLY A 109 -14.61 -15.64 -15.45
CA GLY A 109 -14.61 -17.08 -15.23
C GLY A 109 -13.27 -17.76 -15.48
N MET A 110 -12.18 -17.00 -15.59
CA MET A 110 -10.85 -17.53 -15.81
C MET A 110 -10.29 -18.15 -14.52
N ASP A 111 -9.71 -19.34 -14.60
CA ASP A 111 -9.12 -19.99 -13.43
C ASP A 111 -7.77 -19.37 -13.04
N ILE A 112 -7.22 -19.80 -11.90
CA ILE A 112 -6.00 -19.20 -11.33
C ILE A 112 -4.79 -19.44 -12.26
N GLU A 113 -4.67 -20.62 -12.87
CA GLU A 113 -3.56 -20.92 -13.78
C GLU A 113 -3.58 -20.01 -15.02
N ASP A 114 -4.74 -19.80 -15.60
CA ASP A 114 -4.91 -18.92 -16.76
C ASP A 114 -4.66 -17.46 -16.39
N GLN A 115 -5.09 -17.03 -15.20
CA GLN A 115 -4.83 -15.69 -14.68
C GLN A 115 -3.33 -15.43 -14.55
N GLU A 116 -2.59 -16.36 -13.97
CA GLU A 116 -1.14 -16.22 -13.78
C GLU A 116 -0.41 -16.19 -15.13
N GLY A 117 -0.82 -17.03 -16.08
CA GLY A 117 -0.25 -17.03 -17.43
C GLY A 117 -0.49 -15.71 -18.15
N PHE A 118 -1.69 -15.14 -18.02
CA PHE A 118 -2.03 -13.87 -18.63
C PHE A 118 -1.19 -12.72 -18.05
N ILE A 119 -1.06 -12.67 -16.71
CA ILE A 119 -0.30 -11.64 -16.02
C ILE A 119 1.20 -11.74 -16.40
N ALA A 120 1.75 -12.95 -16.44
CA ALA A 120 3.14 -13.16 -16.87
C ALA A 120 3.37 -12.67 -18.30
N ALA A 121 2.41 -12.90 -19.19
CA ALA A 121 2.49 -12.41 -20.56
C ALA A 121 2.47 -10.89 -20.63
N MET A 122 1.63 -10.25 -19.83
CA MET A 122 1.58 -8.78 -19.74
C MET A 122 2.90 -8.19 -19.25
N HIS A 123 3.51 -8.82 -18.25
CA HIS A 123 4.81 -8.37 -17.73
C HIS A 123 5.90 -8.47 -18.78
N ARG A 124 5.92 -9.54 -19.57
CA ARG A 124 6.90 -9.72 -20.65
C ARG A 124 6.76 -8.63 -21.72
N LEU A 125 5.54 -8.30 -22.10
CA LEU A 125 5.29 -7.25 -23.10
C LEU A 125 5.73 -5.87 -22.57
N SER A 126 5.50 -5.61 -21.28
CA SER A 126 5.93 -4.37 -20.65
C SER A 126 7.46 -4.26 -20.61
N ASP A 127 8.15 -5.37 -20.26
CA ASP A 127 9.62 -5.41 -20.21
C ASP A 127 10.22 -5.18 -21.59
N GLU A 128 9.63 -5.73 -22.65
CA GLU A 128 10.08 -5.51 -24.03
C GLU A 128 9.99 -4.03 -24.44
N LYS A 129 8.96 -3.32 -23.99
CA LYS A 129 8.82 -1.89 -24.23
C LYS A 129 9.87 -1.06 -23.50
N ASP A 130 10.23 -1.46 -22.29
CA ASP A 130 11.19 -0.74 -21.45
C ASP A 130 12.64 -0.96 -21.90
N SER A 131 12.92 -1.99 -22.68
CA SER A 131 14.27 -2.33 -23.11
C SER A 131 14.74 -1.59 -24.38
N LYS A 132 14.00 -0.61 -24.80
CA LYS A 132 14.39 0.22 -25.96
C LYS A 132 15.11 1.49 -25.53
#